data_0cdc92a6767b28a8cc5f430f15c5928f
#
_entry.id   0cdc92a6767b28a8cc5f430f15c5928f
#
_cell.length_a   1.000
_cell.length_b   1.000
_cell.length_c   1.000
_cell.angle_alpha   90.00
_cell.angle_beta   90.00
_cell.angle_gamma   90.00
#
_symmetry.space_group_name_H-M   'P 1'
#
loop_
_entity.id
_entity.type
_entity.pdbx_description
1 polymer ?
#
loop_
_entity_poly.entity_id
_entity_poly.type
_entity_poly.pdbx_seq_one_letter_code
_entity_poly.pdbx_strand_id
1 'polypeptide(L)'
;KSQREWAGSGLLFAPRHDIIVRMQCTLCPVSCGADRPAHAGVCGVKGLTVAKYYLHPFEEPPVSHKNGSGTVFFGGCSLRCVFCQNYELSRARRGRDVTPAELAEIFRELEEAGADNINLVTPDHVSDQIAEALALYKPQIPVVYNSGGYCKVEALERIAPYIDVWLPDVKFYSPALAERYTGRADYFARASEAVRFMAQKPPVWSGDGKILSGLIVRHLVMPACTSDSLKILDFLKETLPDGTPLSLMRQYTPMGEYERYPELCRTLTAREYRRVADYALALGFVPLYTQDKESVGKAYIPDWDF
;
A
#
# COMPACT_ATOMS: atom_id res chain seq x y z
N LYS A 1 37.05 75.78 18.00
CA LYS A 1 36.60 75.01 16.83
C LYS A 1 36.68 73.57 17.23
N SER A 2 35.54 73.02 17.58
CA SER A 2 35.38 71.68 18.11
C SER A 2 35.09 70.68 16.99
N GLN A 3 35.88 69.65 16.89
CA GLN A 3 35.54 68.47 16.10
C GLN A 3 34.88 67.46 17.06
N ARG A 4 33.66 67.06 16.72
CA ARG A 4 32.97 65.97 17.38
C ARG A 4 33.21 64.68 16.57
N GLU A 5 33.89 63.73 17.19
CA GLU A 5 34.05 62.37 16.66
C GLU A 5 32.74 61.60 16.91
N TRP A 6 32.25 60.97 15.84
CA TRP A 6 31.13 60.02 15.88
C TRP A 6 31.70 58.62 16.10
N ALA A 7 31.45 58.06 17.30
CA ALA A 7 31.71 56.68 17.58
C ALA A 7 30.60 55.82 16.91
N GLY A 8 30.96 55.05 15.91
CA GLY A 8 30.09 54.09 15.25
C GLY A 8 29.88 52.85 16.15
N SER A 9 28.69 52.68 16.66
CA SER A 9 28.27 51.43 17.32
C SER A 9 28.08 50.31 16.28
N GLY A 10 29.10 49.49 16.12
CA GLY A 10 29.00 48.26 15.33
C GLY A 10 28.10 47.25 16.01
N LEU A 11 26.87 47.08 15.51
CA LEU A 11 26.03 45.96 15.86
C LEU A 11 26.60 44.69 15.22
N LEU A 12 27.27 43.89 16.04
CA LEU A 12 27.64 42.52 15.68
C LEU A 12 26.37 41.69 15.52
N PHE A 13 25.96 41.43 14.27
CA PHE A 13 24.99 40.40 13.98
C PHE A 13 25.61 39.03 14.29
N ALA A 14 25.18 38.44 15.39
CA ALA A 14 25.47 37.03 15.64
C ALA A 14 24.88 36.18 14.49
N PRO A 15 25.60 35.16 13.98
CA PRO A 15 25.04 34.29 12.95
C PRO A 15 23.82 33.61 13.53
N ARG A 16 22.67 33.77 12.87
CA ARG A 16 21.49 32.95 13.13
C ARG A 16 21.90 31.52 12.87
N HIS A 17 22.02 30.73 13.95
CA HIS A 17 22.03 29.28 13.80
C HIS A 17 20.63 28.91 13.27
N ASP A 18 20.55 28.65 11.99
CA ASP A 18 19.39 27.99 11.41
C ASP A 18 19.25 26.67 12.17
N ILE A 19 18.26 26.60 13.04
CA ILE A 19 17.84 25.35 13.66
C ILE A 19 17.28 24.53 12.51
N ILE A 20 18.14 23.69 11.92
CA ILE A 20 17.70 22.66 10.98
C ILE A 20 16.81 21.71 11.79
N VAL A 21 15.51 21.96 11.74
CA VAL A 21 14.51 21.03 12.26
C VAL A 21 14.63 19.79 11.37
N ARG A 22 15.40 18.81 11.82
CA ARG A 22 15.48 17.50 11.15
C ARG A 22 14.10 16.86 11.24
N MET A 23 13.39 16.83 10.13
CA MET A 23 12.10 16.16 10.04
C MET A 23 12.31 14.65 10.09
N GLN A 24 12.10 14.09 11.27
CA GLN A 24 12.17 12.65 11.48
C GLN A 24 10.95 11.97 10.85
N CYS A 25 11.19 10.94 10.02
CA CYS A 25 10.12 10.22 9.34
C CYS A 25 9.24 9.43 10.33
N THR A 26 7.98 9.82 10.43
CA THR A 26 6.94 9.14 11.23
C THR A 26 5.74 8.71 10.40
N LEU A 27 5.86 8.68 9.06
CA LEU A 27 4.77 8.52 8.12
C LEU A 27 4.02 7.18 8.24
N CYS A 28 4.75 6.08 8.41
CA CYS A 28 4.17 4.75 8.59
C CYS A 28 4.30 4.29 10.06
N PRO A 29 3.63 3.19 10.48
CA PRO A 29 3.66 2.72 11.87
C PRO A 29 5.07 2.39 12.41
N VAL A 30 6.04 2.10 11.53
CA VAL A 30 7.44 1.89 11.93
C VAL A 30 8.04 3.10 12.61
N SER A 31 7.63 4.33 12.24
CA SER A 31 8.12 5.59 12.83
C SER A 31 9.63 5.60 13.00
N CYS A 32 10.37 5.24 11.94
CA CYS A 32 11.80 4.95 12.01
C CYS A 32 12.71 6.16 12.26
N GLY A 33 12.16 7.37 12.27
CA GLY A 33 12.91 8.60 12.54
C GLY A 33 13.97 8.95 11.50
N ALA A 34 13.96 8.34 10.32
CA ALA A 34 14.93 8.64 9.28
C ALA A 34 14.86 10.10 8.84
N ASP A 35 16.01 10.73 8.70
CA ASP A 35 16.17 12.08 8.18
C ASP A 35 16.12 12.03 6.64
N ARG A 36 14.91 12.02 6.09
CA ARG A 36 14.69 12.02 4.64
C ARG A 36 14.79 13.45 4.09
N PRO A 37 15.34 13.68 2.89
CA PRO A 37 15.85 12.71 1.92
C PRO A 37 17.32 12.28 2.14
N ALA A 38 18.00 12.75 3.18
CA ALA A 38 19.42 12.44 3.41
C ALA A 38 19.66 10.94 3.60
N HIS A 39 18.82 10.28 4.39
CA HIS A 39 18.96 8.86 4.74
C HIS A 39 17.71 8.04 4.41
N ALA A 40 17.93 6.81 3.95
CA ALA A 40 16.83 5.88 3.72
C ALA A 40 16.19 5.44 5.04
N GLY A 41 14.86 5.35 5.06
CA GLY A 41 14.11 4.76 6.17
C GLY A 41 14.22 3.23 6.21
N VAL A 42 13.55 2.62 7.21
CA VAL A 42 13.41 1.15 7.28
C VAL A 42 12.77 0.57 6.02
N CYS A 43 11.87 1.33 5.38
CA CYS A 43 11.29 0.98 4.07
C CYS A 43 12.31 0.84 2.94
N GLY A 44 13.51 1.41 3.11
CA GLY A 44 14.61 1.27 2.20
C GLY A 44 14.79 2.39 1.19
N VAL A 45 13.91 3.37 1.15
CA VAL A 45 13.99 4.49 0.22
C VAL A 45 14.20 5.82 0.95
N LYS A 46 14.79 6.79 0.25
CA LYS A 46 15.00 8.15 0.75
C LYS A 46 13.81 9.06 0.48
N GLY A 47 13.10 8.81 -0.60
CA GLY A 47 11.96 9.59 -1.08
C GLY A 47 11.05 8.76 -1.95
N LEU A 48 10.38 9.43 -2.87
CA LEU A 48 9.46 8.83 -3.82
C LEU A 48 10.25 8.08 -4.90
N THR A 49 10.13 6.76 -4.91
CA THR A 49 10.79 5.88 -5.87
C THR A 49 9.73 5.13 -6.65
N VAL A 50 9.70 5.25 -7.97
CA VAL A 50 8.83 4.48 -8.87
C VAL A 50 9.64 3.39 -9.54
N ALA A 51 9.20 2.15 -9.39
CA ALA A 51 9.87 1.00 -9.98
C ALA A 51 9.38 0.71 -11.40
N LYS A 52 8.06 0.71 -11.60
CA LYS A 52 7.41 0.49 -12.89
C LYS A 52 6.03 1.12 -12.89
N TYR A 53 5.54 1.49 -14.08
CA TYR A 53 4.14 1.87 -14.28
C TYR A 53 3.67 1.42 -15.67
N TYR A 54 2.45 0.92 -15.74
CA TYR A 54 1.85 0.43 -16.99
C TYR A 54 0.37 0.08 -16.79
N LEU A 55 -0.34 -0.26 -17.87
CA LEU A 55 -1.71 -0.79 -17.80
C LEU A 55 -1.70 -2.24 -17.37
N HIS A 56 -2.04 -2.50 -16.09
CA HIS A 56 -2.04 -3.83 -15.49
C HIS A 56 -3.45 -4.46 -15.54
N PRO A 57 -3.65 -5.60 -16.20
CA PRO A 57 -4.99 -6.16 -16.41
C PRO A 57 -5.48 -7.10 -15.29
N PHE A 58 -4.67 -7.33 -14.24
CA PHE A 58 -4.90 -8.43 -13.28
C PHE A 58 -5.14 -8.00 -11.84
N GLU A 59 -5.71 -6.81 -11.60
CA GLU A 59 -6.25 -6.49 -10.27
C GLU A 59 -7.65 -7.13 -10.10
N GLU A 60 -8.33 -6.89 -8.99
CA GLU A 60 -9.69 -7.37 -8.78
C GLU A 60 -10.60 -6.97 -9.95
N PRO A 61 -11.55 -7.83 -10.37
CA PRO A 61 -12.40 -7.59 -11.54
C PRO A 61 -13.07 -6.21 -11.59
N PRO A 62 -13.57 -5.63 -10.48
CA PRO A 62 -14.16 -4.29 -10.53
C PRO A 62 -13.12 -3.16 -10.59
N VAL A 63 -11.83 -3.46 -10.43
CA VAL A 63 -10.71 -2.49 -10.50
C VAL A 63 -10.10 -2.48 -11.89
N SER A 64 -9.56 -3.60 -12.39
CA SER A 64 -9.03 -3.74 -13.77
C SER A 64 -10.13 -4.09 -14.76
N HIS A 65 -11.14 -3.24 -14.90
CA HIS A 65 -12.41 -3.55 -15.53
C HIS A 65 -12.31 -3.96 -17.02
N LYS A 66 -11.91 -3.05 -17.91
CA LYS A 66 -11.86 -3.30 -19.38
C LYS A 66 -10.48 -3.08 -19.99
N ASN A 67 -9.86 -1.95 -19.60
CA ASN A 67 -8.60 -1.52 -20.18
C ASN A 67 -7.42 -1.81 -19.26
N GLY A 68 -7.69 -2.24 -18.03
CA GLY A 68 -6.69 -2.44 -16.99
C GLY A 68 -6.44 -1.19 -16.13
N SER A 69 -5.84 -1.41 -14.99
CA SER A 69 -5.44 -0.37 -14.05
C SER A 69 -4.16 0.31 -14.51
N GLY A 70 -4.13 1.63 -14.52
CA GLY A 70 -2.90 2.42 -14.63
C GLY A 70 -2.10 2.27 -13.36
N THR A 71 -1.32 1.20 -13.26
CA THR A 71 -0.67 0.79 -12.03
C THR A 71 0.71 1.41 -11.88
N VAL A 72 0.95 2.05 -10.73
CA VAL A 72 2.24 2.61 -10.33
C VAL A 72 2.79 1.80 -9.16
N PHE A 73 3.89 1.12 -9.37
CA PHE A 73 4.59 0.32 -8.36
C PHE A 73 5.66 1.16 -7.67
N PHE A 74 5.51 1.39 -6.38
CA PHE A 74 6.49 2.13 -5.59
C PHE A 74 7.59 1.23 -5.05
N GLY A 75 8.84 1.71 -5.10
CA GLY A 75 9.99 1.03 -4.53
C GLY A 75 10.02 1.15 -3.00
N GLY A 76 10.51 0.11 -2.33
CA GLY A 76 10.54 0.02 -0.87
C GLY A 76 9.23 -0.45 -0.24
N CYS A 77 9.28 -0.83 1.05
CA CYS A 77 8.10 -1.24 1.81
C CYS A 77 8.39 -1.24 3.31
N SER A 78 7.43 -0.82 4.13
CA SER A 78 7.54 -0.83 5.59
C SER A 78 7.37 -2.22 6.22
N LEU A 79 6.66 -3.15 5.53
CA LEU A 79 6.39 -4.50 6.03
C LEU A 79 7.53 -5.49 5.79
N ARG A 80 8.09 -5.51 4.58
CA ARG A 80 9.17 -6.45 4.22
C ARG A 80 8.79 -7.93 4.38
N CYS A 81 7.56 -8.30 3.96
CA CYS A 81 7.06 -9.68 4.03
C CYS A 81 8.03 -10.68 3.40
N VAL A 82 8.27 -11.82 4.07
CA VAL A 82 9.19 -12.88 3.57
C VAL A 82 8.65 -13.56 2.31
N PHE A 83 7.34 -13.53 2.11
CA PHE A 83 6.62 -14.13 0.98
C PHE A 83 6.24 -13.12 -0.11
N CYS A 84 6.82 -11.92 -0.12
CA CYS A 84 6.43 -10.87 -1.03
C CYS A 84 6.70 -11.26 -2.49
N GLN A 85 5.66 -11.32 -3.32
CA GLN A 85 5.82 -11.55 -4.76
C GLN A 85 6.54 -10.40 -5.46
N ASN A 86 6.44 -9.18 -4.91
CA ASN A 86 7.13 -7.98 -5.37
C ASN A 86 8.45 -7.78 -4.60
N TYR A 87 9.22 -8.85 -4.39
CA TYR A 87 10.45 -8.82 -3.60
C TYR A 87 11.48 -7.82 -4.15
N GLU A 88 11.63 -7.77 -5.47
CA GLU A 88 12.55 -6.85 -6.16
C GLU A 88 12.27 -5.39 -5.81
N LEU A 89 11.00 -5.03 -5.63
CA LEU A 89 10.59 -3.68 -5.26
C LEU A 89 10.73 -3.44 -3.75
N SER A 90 10.17 -4.36 -2.97
CA SER A 90 10.03 -4.17 -1.52
C SER A 90 11.33 -4.29 -0.77
N ARG A 91 12.30 -5.09 -1.26
CA ARG A 91 13.58 -5.37 -0.60
C ARG A 91 14.80 -5.00 -1.41
N ALA A 92 14.85 -5.32 -2.71
CA ALA A 92 15.96 -4.96 -3.58
C ALA A 92 15.96 -3.48 -3.95
N ARG A 93 14.87 -2.77 -3.68
CA ARG A 93 14.73 -1.31 -3.85
C ARG A 93 14.99 -0.85 -5.28
N ARG A 94 14.52 -1.65 -6.23
CA ARG A 94 14.59 -1.30 -7.64
C ARG A 94 13.66 -0.13 -7.94
N GLY A 95 14.06 0.70 -8.88
CA GLY A 95 13.27 1.83 -9.34
C GLY A 95 14.09 3.11 -9.47
N ARG A 96 13.43 4.14 -9.98
CA ARG A 96 13.96 5.48 -10.20
C ARG A 96 13.33 6.44 -9.17
N ASP A 97 14.16 7.26 -8.55
CA ASP A 97 13.67 8.37 -7.72
C ASP A 97 12.99 9.40 -8.64
N VAL A 98 11.82 9.86 -8.23
CA VAL A 98 11.01 10.83 -8.95
C VAL A 98 10.56 11.95 -8.01
N THR A 99 10.31 13.12 -8.57
CA THR A 99 9.66 14.22 -7.88
C THR A 99 8.13 14.06 -7.89
N PRO A 100 7.38 14.73 -7.02
CA PRO A 100 5.91 14.77 -7.12
C PRO A 100 5.40 15.28 -8.48
N ALA A 101 6.11 16.21 -9.13
CA ALA A 101 5.74 16.69 -10.45
C ALA A 101 5.91 15.60 -11.53
N GLU A 102 7.01 14.84 -11.51
CA GLU A 102 7.20 13.70 -12.43
C GLU A 102 6.17 12.59 -12.19
N LEU A 103 5.77 12.36 -10.93
CA LEU A 103 4.70 11.40 -10.64
C LEU A 103 3.35 11.90 -11.17
N ALA A 104 3.07 13.20 -11.11
CA ALA A 104 1.87 13.77 -11.69
C ALA A 104 1.81 13.58 -13.22
N GLU A 105 2.95 13.68 -13.91
CA GLU A 105 3.03 13.36 -15.35
C GLU A 105 2.77 11.88 -15.62
N ILE A 106 3.31 10.97 -14.80
CA ILE A 106 3.01 9.53 -14.90
C ILE A 106 1.49 9.27 -14.79
N PHE A 107 0.80 9.96 -13.88
CA PHE A 107 -0.67 9.82 -13.77
C PHE A 107 -1.37 10.28 -15.04
N ARG A 108 -0.92 11.40 -15.65
CA ARG A 108 -1.46 11.90 -16.92
C ARG A 108 -1.24 10.92 -18.07
N GLU A 109 -0.02 10.40 -18.21
CA GLU A 109 0.32 9.41 -19.24
C GLU A 109 -0.57 8.15 -19.14
N LEU A 110 -0.80 7.65 -17.92
CA LEU A 110 -1.64 6.46 -17.71
C LEU A 110 -3.11 6.75 -18.02
N GLU A 111 -3.62 7.92 -17.65
CA GLU A 111 -4.99 8.32 -17.99
C GLU A 111 -5.17 8.50 -19.49
N GLU A 112 -4.23 9.17 -20.18
CA GLU A 112 -4.23 9.33 -21.63
C GLU A 112 -4.10 7.99 -22.38
N ALA A 113 -3.40 7.01 -21.79
CA ALA A 113 -3.34 5.65 -22.30
C ALA A 113 -4.66 4.86 -22.13
N GLY A 114 -5.68 5.46 -21.50
CA GLY A 114 -7.02 4.89 -21.34
C GLY A 114 -7.18 3.97 -20.13
N ALA A 115 -6.38 4.12 -19.08
CA ALA A 115 -6.51 3.35 -17.85
C ALA A 115 -7.91 3.45 -17.25
N ASP A 116 -8.40 2.37 -16.64
CA ASP A 116 -9.67 2.36 -15.91
C ASP A 116 -9.61 3.14 -14.58
N ASN A 117 -8.42 3.25 -14.01
CA ASN A 117 -8.10 3.96 -12.76
C ASN A 117 -6.59 4.19 -12.65
N ILE A 118 -6.15 4.98 -11.66
CA ILE A 118 -4.74 5.03 -11.22
C ILE A 118 -4.61 4.17 -9.96
N ASN A 119 -3.85 3.09 -10.03
CA ASN A 119 -3.65 2.13 -8.96
C ASN A 119 -2.27 2.31 -8.31
N LEU A 120 -2.24 2.78 -7.06
CA LEU A 120 -1.04 3.10 -6.29
C LEU A 120 -0.62 1.89 -5.46
N VAL A 121 0.36 1.09 -5.94
CA VAL A 121 0.78 -0.16 -5.27
C VAL A 121 1.88 0.09 -4.24
N THR A 122 1.61 -0.24 -2.97
CA THR A 122 2.50 -0.05 -1.81
C THR A 122 2.82 1.43 -1.54
N PRO A 123 1.80 2.31 -1.43
CA PRO A 123 1.99 3.76 -1.30
C PRO A 123 2.34 4.22 0.13
N ASP A 124 2.14 3.38 1.15
CA ASP A 124 2.06 3.75 2.58
C ASP A 124 3.26 4.54 3.11
N HIS A 125 4.46 4.27 2.61
CA HIS A 125 5.71 4.84 3.10
C HIS A 125 6.14 6.12 2.34
N VAL A 126 5.35 6.53 1.33
CA VAL A 126 5.55 7.73 0.50
C VAL A 126 4.26 8.50 0.25
N SER A 127 3.20 8.24 1.04
CA SER A 127 1.84 8.78 0.83
C SER A 127 1.79 10.31 0.83
N ASP A 128 2.60 11.02 1.61
CA ASP A 128 2.61 12.49 1.62
C ASP A 128 3.10 13.05 0.26
N GLN A 129 4.15 12.45 -0.32
CA GLN A 129 4.66 12.86 -1.64
C GLN A 129 3.69 12.48 -2.78
N ILE A 130 2.95 11.38 -2.62
CA ILE A 130 1.86 11.01 -3.54
C ILE A 130 0.72 12.04 -3.44
N ALA A 131 0.36 12.48 -2.25
CA ALA A 131 -0.64 13.53 -2.06
C ALA A 131 -0.22 14.85 -2.73
N GLU A 132 1.07 15.21 -2.63
CA GLU A 132 1.63 16.36 -3.36
C GLU A 132 1.47 16.20 -4.88
N ALA A 133 1.76 15.02 -5.44
CA ALA A 133 1.59 14.74 -6.87
C ALA A 133 0.12 14.84 -7.30
N LEU A 134 -0.80 14.28 -6.50
CA LEU A 134 -2.26 14.33 -6.76
C LEU A 134 -2.84 15.75 -6.60
N ALA A 135 -2.20 16.60 -5.80
CA ALA A 135 -2.54 18.02 -5.72
C ALA A 135 -2.10 18.79 -6.99
N LEU A 136 -1.01 18.38 -7.64
CA LEU A 136 -0.55 18.95 -8.92
C LEU A 136 -1.39 18.48 -10.11
N TYR A 137 -1.78 17.21 -10.10
CA TYR A 137 -2.65 16.61 -11.12
C TYR A 137 -3.57 15.56 -10.49
N LYS A 138 -4.86 15.88 -10.41
CA LYS A 138 -5.90 14.93 -10.02
C LYS A 138 -6.48 14.27 -11.25
N PRO A 139 -6.30 12.94 -11.47
CA PRO A 139 -6.93 12.22 -12.57
C PRO A 139 -8.45 12.36 -12.55
N GLN A 140 -9.09 12.29 -13.71
CA GLN A 140 -10.56 12.25 -13.85
C GLN A 140 -11.11 10.83 -13.68
N ILE A 141 -10.24 9.82 -13.67
CA ILE A 141 -10.53 8.42 -13.37
C ILE A 141 -10.24 8.13 -11.89
N PRO A 142 -10.86 7.07 -11.29
CA PRO A 142 -10.67 6.77 -9.88
C PRO A 142 -9.22 6.54 -9.48
N VAL A 143 -8.82 7.03 -8.32
CA VAL A 143 -7.51 6.75 -7.71
C VAL A 143 -7.67 5.65 -6.66
N VAL A 144 -6.94 4.54 -6.84
CA VAL A 144 -6.97 3.35 -5.98
C VAL A 144 -5.74 3.32 -5.08
N TYR A 145 -5.94 3.23 -3.77
CA TYR A 145 -4.87 3.10 -2.77
C TYR A 145 -4.68 1.63 -2.40
N ASN A 146 -3.74 0.96 -3.07
CA ASN A 146 -3.47 -0.47 -2.95
C ASN A 146 -2.38 -0.72 -1.91
N SER A 147 -2.81 -1.00 -0.68
CA SER A 147 -1.99 -1.02 0.52
C SER A 147 -1.77 -2.40 1.10
N GLY A 148 -0.62 -2.61 1.72
CA GLY A 148 -0.37 -3.78 2.57
C GLY A 148 -1.13 -3.77 3.90
N GLY A 149 -1.94 -2.75 4.17
CA GLY A 149 -2.74 -2.59 5.39
C GLY A 149 -1.98 -2.04 6.60
N TYR A 150 -0.66 -1.93 6.54
CA TYR A 150 0.15 -1.44 7.66
C TYR A 150 0.33 0.09 7.59
N CYS A 151 -0.74 0.80 7.88
CA CYS A 151 -0.86 2.26 7.76
C CYS A 151 -1.06 2.93 9.12
N LYS A 152 -0.77 4.23 9.18
CA LYS A 152 -1.24 5.13 10.22
C LYS A 152 -2.49 5.85 9.76
N VAL A 153 -3.49 5.97 10.62
CA VAL A 153 -4.74 6.69 10.31
C VAL A 153 -4.46 8.14 9.94
N GLU A 154 -3.56 8.81 10.65
CA GLU A 154 -3.19 10.20 10.38
C GLU A 154 -2.55 10.40 8.99
N ALA A 155 -1.87 9.39 8.47
CA ALA A 155 -1.33 9.43 7.11
C ALA A 155 -2.44 9.18 6.07
N LEU A 156 -3.38 8.29 6.37
CA LEU A 156 -4.55 8.04 5.54
C LEU A 156 -5.46 9.28 5.47
N GLU A 157 -5.68 9.97 6.58
CA GLU A 157 -6.47 11.22 6.63
C GLU A 157 -5.92 12.28 5.67
N ARG A 158 -4.59 12.44 5.60
CA ARG A 158 -3.96 13.43 4.73
C ARG A 158 -4.13 13.11 3.24
N ILE A 159 -4.09 11.85 2.85
CA ILE A 159 -4.22 11.46 1.44
C ILE A 159 -5.68 11.19 1.02
N ALA A 160 -6.58 10.93 1.97
CA ALA A 160 -7.98 10.57 1.72
C ALA A 160 -8.76 11.49 0.76
N PRO A 161 -8.52 12.84 0.72
CA PRO A 161 -9.20 13.71 -0.24
C PRO A 161 -8.92 13.38 -1.71
N TYR A 162 -7.85 12.65 -1.99
CA TYR A 162 -7.43 12.29 -3.33
C TYR A 162 -7.74 10.83 -3.69
N ILE A 163 -8.16 10.01 -2.73
CA ILE A 163 -8.38 8.57 -2.94
C ILE A 163 -9.87 8.29 -3.13
N ASP A 164 -10.18 7.59 -4.20
CA ASP A 164 -11.55 7.17 -4.50
C ASP A 164 -11.81 5.74 -3.99
N VAL A 165 -10.87 4.83 -4.17
CA VAL A 165 -11.03 3.42 -3.79
C VAL A 165 -9.89 2.99 -2.86
N TRP A 166 -10.25 2.44 -1.71
CA TRP A 166 -9.33 1.78 -0.80
C TRP A 166 -9.23 0.30 -1.12
N LEU A 167 -8.00 -0.22 -1.23
CA LEU A 167 -7.72 -1.63 -1.57
C LEU A 167 -6.68 -2.21 -0.59
N PRO A 168 -6.99 -2.30 0.73
CA PRO A 168 -6.07 -2.84 1.71
C PRO A 168 -6.04 -4.36 1.72
N ASP A 169 -4.87 -4.92 2.01
CA ASP A 169 -4.73 -6.31 2.44
C ASP A 169 -4.88 -6.43 3.96
N VAL A 170 -5.59 -7.44 4.44
CA VAL A 170 -5.53 -7.90 5.84
C VAL A 170 -4.85 -9.26 5.86
N LYS A 171 -3.57 -9.27 6.28
CA LYS A 171 -2.70 -10.44 6.06
C LYS A 171 -2.72 -11.45 7.22
N PHE A 172 -2.60 -10.98 8.46
CA PHE A 172 -2.51 -11.81 9.67
C PHE A 172 -3.30 -11.21 10.81
N TYR A 173 -3.98 -12.07 11.58
CA TYR A 173 -4.63 -11.75 12.85
C TYR A 173 -3.67 -11.94 14.01
N SER A 174 -2.93 -13.05 14.01
CA SER A 174 -2.02 -13.43 15.07
C SER A 174 -0.76 -12.57 15.10
N PRO A 175 -0.41 -11.90 16.21
CA PRO A 175 0.85 -11.19 16.35
C PRO A 175 2.07 -12.06 16.08
N ALA A 176 2.03 -13.35 16.47
CA ALA A 176 3.12 -14.29 16.26
C ALA A 176 3.34 -14.60 14.76
N LEU A 177 2.25 -14.78 13.98
CA LEU A 177 2.37 -14.98 12.52
C LEU A 177 2.79 -13.70 11.81
N ALA A 178 2.23 -12.57 12.24
CA ALA A 178 2.60 -11.27 11.72
C ALA A 178 4.10 -10.97 11.92
N GLU A 179 4.61 -11.18 13.14
CA GLU A 179 6.04 -11.03 13.44
C GLU A 179 6.89 -11.99 12.60
N ARG A 180 6.50 -13.29 12.57
CA ARG A 180 7.22 -14.32 11.81
C ARG A 180 7.37 -13.99 10.34
N TYR A 181 6.31 -13.50 9.68
CA TYR A 181 6.28 -13.34 8.24
C TYR A 181 6.47 -11.90 7.73
N THR A 182 6.26 -10.90 8.57
CA THR A 182 6.39 -9.49 8.20
C THR A 182 7.40 -8.70 9.04
N GLY A 183 7.84 -9.27 10.18
CA GLY A 183 8.66 -8.59 11.16
C GLY A 183 7.89 -7.50 11.93
N ARG A 184 6.54 -7.62 12.03
CA ARG A 184 5.67 -6.63 12.67
C ARG A 184 4.60 -7.30 13.52
N ALA A 185 4.87 -7.50 14.81
CA ALA A 185 3.90 -8.11 15.74
C ALA A 185 2.63 -7.27 15.89
N ASP A 186 2.71 -5.95 15.72
CA ASP A 186 1.61 -5.00 15.80
C ASP A 186 0.79 -4.87 14.50
N TYR A 187 1.09 -5.71 13.48
CA TYR A 187 0.45 -5.60 12.16
C TYR A 187 -1.07 -5.55 12.24
N PHE A 188 -1.70 -6.50 12.96
CA PHE A 188 -3.16 -6.57 13.01
C PHE A 188 -3.78 -5.35 13.69
N ALA A 189 -3.17 -4.86 14.76
CA ALA A 189 -3.65 -3.65 15.43
C ALA A 189 -3.71 -2.47 14.45
N ARG A 190 -2.63 -2.26 13.67
CA ARG A 190 -2.57 -1.18 12.67
C ARG A 190 -3.49 -1.41 11.48
N ALA A 191 -3.52 -2.64 10.95
CA ALA A 191 -4.41 -2.98 9.84
C ALA A 191 -5.90 -2.82 10.22
N SER A 192 -6.27 -3.20 11.44
CA SER A 192 -7.65 -3.05 11.92
C SER A 192 -8.07 -1.58 12.08
N GLU A 193 -7.18 -0.71 12.57
CA GLU A 193 -7.40 0.74 12.63
C GLU A 193 -7.58 1.32 11.22
N ALA A 194 -6.69 0.96 10.29
CA ALA A 194 -6.72 1.41 8.90
C ALA A 194 -8.03 0.97 8.19
N VAL A 195 -8.41 -0.30 8.33
CA VAL A 195 -9.65 -0.83 7.70
C VAL A 195 -10.89 -0.14 8.24
N ARG A 196 -10.98 0.10 9.57
CA ARG A 196 -12.10 0.86 10.14
C ARG A 196 -12.19 2.30 9.60
N PHE A 197 -11.05 2.95 9.38
CA PHE A 197 -11.02 4.26 8.74
C PHE A 197 -11.51 4.18 7.29
N MET A 198 -10.96 3.26 6.50
CA MET A 198 -11.29 3.08 5.08
C MET A 198 -12.76 2.67 4.86
N ALA A 199 -13.35 1.90 5.79
CA ALA A 199 -14.74 1.45 5.75
C ALA A 199 -15.78 2.58 5.88
N GLN A 200 -15.36 3.78 6.24
CA GLN A 200 -16.25 4.94 6.31
C GLN A 200 -16.61 5.46 4.90
N LYS A 201 -15.88 5.06 3.86
CA LYS A 201 -16.13 5.51 2.49
C LYS A 201 -17.19 4.64 1.82
N PRO A 202 -18.37 5.18 1.48
CA PRO A 202 -19.44 4.40 0.89
C PRO A 202 -19.08 3.90 -0.52
N PRO A 203 -19.50 2.70 -0.92
CA PRO A 203 -19.25 2.18 -2.24
C PRO A 203 -20.11 2.89 -3.29
N VAL A 204 -19.51 3.25 -4.42
CA VAL A 204 -20.17 3.75 -5.62
C VAL A 204 -19.74 2.91 -6.80
N TRP A 205 -20.71 2.42 -7.57
CA TRP A 205 -20.50 1.55 -8.71
C TRP A 205 -20.97 2.20 -9.99
N SER A 206 -20.28 1.94 -11.09
CA SER A 206 -20.78 2.23 -12.43
C SER A 206 -21.87 1.23 -12.83
N GLY A 207 -22.69 1.57 -13.83
CA GLY A 207 -23.74 0.69 -14.33
C GLY A 207 -23.23 -0.62 -14.95
N ASP A 208 -21.93 -0.71 -15.29
CA ASP A 208 -21.28 -1.89 -15.87
C ASP A 208 -20.37 -2.64 -14.87
N GLY A 209 -20.46 -2.31 -13.56
CA GLY A 209 -19.83 -3.08 -12.48
C GLY A 209 -18.41 -2.65 -12.10
N LYS A 210 -17.92 -1.50 -12.59
CA LYS A 210 -16.66 -0.92 -12.12
C LYS A 210 -16.87 -0.20 -10.79
N ILE A 211 -15.95 -0.34 -9.84
CA ILE A 211 -15.96 0.45 -8.61
C ILE A 211 -15.43 1.86 -8.90
N LEU A 212 -16.21 2.87 -8.51
CA LEU A 212 -15.84 4.28 -8.65
C LEU A 212 -15.39 4.91 -7.33
N SER A 213 -15.89 4.40 -6.21
CA SER A 213 -15.53 4.84 -4.86
C SER A 213 -15.81 3.72 -3.87
N GLY A 214 -15.11 3.70 -2.73
CA GLY A 214 -15.39 2.78 -1.62
C GLY A 214 -14.19 1.98 -1.16
N LEU A 215 -14.47 0.75 -0.71
CA LEU A 215 -13.51 -0.18 -0.13
C LEU A 215 -13.68 -1.57 -0.73
N ILE A 216 -12.58 -2.21 -1.11
CA ILE A 216 -12.49 -3.65 -1.34
C ILE A 216 -11.41 -4.18 -0.42
N VAL A 217 -11.74 -5.10 0.48
CA VAL A 217 -10.75 -5.73 1.35
C VAL A 217 -10.21 -6.98 0.70
N ARG A 218 -8.88 -7.16 0.76
CA ARG A 218 -8.22 -8.37 0.26
C ARG A 218 -7.64 -9.19 1.39
N HIS A 219 -7.71 -10.51 1.25
CA HIS A 219 -7.03 -11.44 2.13
C HIS A 219 -6.34 -12.54 1.33
N LEU A 220 -5.01 -12.61 1.41
CA LEU A 220 -4.25 -13.71 0.85
C LEU A 220 -4.25 -14.89 1.83
N VAL A 221 -4.91 -15.97 1.44
CA VAL A 221 -4.88 -17.21 2.23
C VAL A 221 -3.51 -17.85 2.12
N MET A 222 -2.85 -18.08 3.25
CA MET A 222 -1.49 -18.61 3.31
C MET A 222 -1.48 -20.08 3.73
N PRO A 223 -0.50 -20.88 3.23
CA PRO A 223 -0.30 -22.25 3.69
C PRO A 223 -0.14 -22.32 5.22
N ALA A 224 -0.78 -23.30 5.85
CA ALA A 224 -0.78 -23.52 7.30
C ALA A 224 -1.39 -22.39 8.16
N CYS A 225 -1.96 -21.34 7.56
CA CYS A 225 -2.54 -20.19 8.28
C CYS A 225 -4.07 -20.17 8.29
N THR A 226 -4.75 -21.27 7.93
CA THR A 226 -6.21 -21.31 7.77
C THR A 226 -6.97 -20.82 9.00
N SER A 227 -6.55 -21.21 10.22
CA SER A 227 -7.22 -20.79 11.45
C SER A 227 -7.06 -19.30 11.75
N ASP A 228 -5.97 -18.69 11.27
CA ASP A 228 -5.75 -17.25 11.34
C ASP A 228 -6.66 -16.50 10.34
N SER A 229 -6.81 -17.06 9.14
CA SER A 229 -7.73 -16.54 8.12
C SER A 229 -9.18 -16.49 8.62
N LEU A 230 -9.65 -17.54 9.37
CA LEU A 230 -11.01 -17.52 9.92
C LEU A 230 -11.21 -16.35 10.91
N LYS A 231 -10.22 -16.07 11.76
CA LYS A 231 -10.29 -14.94 12.71
C LYS A 231 -10.28 -13.58 11.99
N ILE A 232 -9.57 -13.49 10.86
CA ILE A 232 -9.62 -12.30 10.00
C ILE A 232 -11.04 -12.13 9.46
N LEU A 233 -11.68 -13.20 8.98
CA LEU A 233 -13.05 -13.14 8.46
C LEU A 233 -14.05 -12.74 9.54
N ASP A 234 -13.94 -13.25 10.76
CA ASP A 234 -14.76 -12.83 11.90
C ASP A 234 -14.62 -11.32 12.14
N PHE A 235 -13.38 -10.83 12.25
CA PHE A 235 -13.10 -9.40 12.42
C PHE A 235 -13.70 -8.55 11.27
N LEU A 236 -13.52 -8.98 10.03
CA LEU A 236 -14.04 -8.25 8.87
C LEU A 236 -15.58 -8.23 8.87
N LYS A 237 -16.23 -9.35 9.23
CA LYS A 237 -17.69 -9.40 9.33
C LYS A 237 -18.26 -8.48 10.41
N GLU A 238 -17.56 -8.36 11.53
CA GLU A 238 -17.94 -7.45 12.63
C GLU A 238 -17.68 -5.97 12.31
N THR A 239 -16.74 -5.71 11.42
CA THR A 239 -16.21 -4.35 11.19
C THR A 239 -16.77 -3.68 9.94
N LEU A 240 -16.94 -4.45 8.85
CA LEU A 240 -17.30 -3.90 7.55
C LEU A 240 -18.81 -3.69 7.41
N PRO A 241 -19.25 -2.61 6.76
CA PRO A 241 -20.63 -2.47 6.32
C PRO A 241 -21.04 -3.65 5.41
N ASP A 242 -22.30 -4.06 5.50
CA ASP A 242 -22.84 -5.06 4.59
C ASP A 242 -22.70 -4.60 3.13
N GLY A 243 -22.38 -5.54 2.26
CA GLY A 243 -22.12 -5.24 0.84
C GLY A 243 -20.70 -4.79 0.54
N THR A 244 -19.81 -4.67 1.54
CA THR A 244 -18.39 -4.41 1.27
C THR A 244 -17.76 -5.62 0.59
N PRO A 245 -17.15 -5.45 -0.62
CA PRO A 245 -16.50 -6.54 -1.33
C PRO A 245 -15.31 -7.12 -0.56
N LEU A 246 -15.25 -8.44 -0.52
CA LEU A 246 -14.10 -9.18 -0.02
C LEU A 246 -13.45 -9.98 -1.15
N SER A 247 -12.16 -9.83 -1.35
CA SER A 247 -11.36 -10.65 -2.27
C SER A 247 -10.51 -11.65 -1.48
N LEU A 248 -10.82 -12.94 -1.64
CA LEU A 248 -10.03 -14.05 -1.09
C LEU A 248 -9.04 -14.54 -2.14
N MET A 249 -7.79 -14.17 -1.97
CA MET A 249 -6.72 -14.51 -2.90
C MET A 249 -6.15 -15.90 -2.60
N ARG A 250 -5.99 -16.71 -3.66
CA ARG A 250 -5.38 -18.05 -3.64
C ARG A 250 -3.98 -18.08 -4.23
N GLN A 251 -3.56 -16.98 -4.82
CA GLN A 251 -2.39 -16.87 -5.69
C GLN A 251 -1.03 -17.04 -5.00
N TYR A 252 -0.99 -17.44 -3.70
CA TYR A 252 0.28 -17.66 -3.05
C TYR A 252 1.17 -18.62 -3.84
N THR A 253 2.34 -18.13 -4.22
CA THR A 253 3.36 -18.88 -4.96
C THR A 253 4.69 -18.74 -4.20
N PRO A 254 5.39 -19.85 -3.91
CA PRO A 254 6.73 -19.79 -3.33
C PRO A 254 7.69 -19.04 -4.28
N MET A 255 8.29 -17.93 -3.82
CA MET A 255 9.16 -17.06 -4.62
C MET A 255 10.64 -17.17 -4.26
N GLY A 256 10.99 -17.97 -3.24
CA GLY A 256 12.36 -18.09 -2.76
C GLY A 256 12.64 -19.39 -2.03
N GLU A 257 13.86 -19.52 -1.56
CA GLU A 257 14.26 -20.59 -0.65
C GLU A 257 13.88 -20.21 0.77
N TYR A 258 13.03 -21.02 1.39
CA TYR A 258 12.44 -20.73 2.71
C TYR A 258 12.94 -21.72 3.76
N GLU A 259 14.27 -21.91 3.91
CA GLU A 259 14.85 -22.81 4.94
C GLU A 259 14.25 -22.57 6.34
N ARG A 260 14.04 -21.31 6.70
CA ARG A 260 13.44 -20.92 8.01
C ARG A 260 11.92 -20.98 8.05
N TYR A 261 11.26 -21.21 6.92
CA TYR A 261 9.80 -21.19 6.73
C TYR A 261 9.35 -22.37 5.85
N PRO A 262 9.58 -23.62 6.29
CA PRO A 262 9.31 -24.80 5.44
C PRO A 262 7.84 -24.88 5.00
N GLU A 263 6.92 -24.35 5.78
CA GLU A 263 5.49 -24.26 5.45
C GLU A 263 5.23 -23.39 4.21
N LEU A 264 6.12 -22.44 3.89
CA LEU A 264 6.04 -21.57 2.71
C LEU A 264 6.66 -22.16 1.44
N CYS A 265 7.29 -23.35 1.52
CA CYS A 265 7.90 -24.00 0.34
C CYS A 265 6.86 -24.67 -0.57
N ARG A 266 5.58 -24.60 -0.25
CA ARG A 266 4.48 -25.21 -1.02
C ARG A 266 3.39 -24.18 -1.33
N THR A 267 2.62 -24.43 -2.36
CA THR A 267 1.40 -23.68 -2.62
C THR A 267 0.28 -24.07 -1.67
N LEU A 268 -0.79 -23.29 -1.67
CA LEU A 268 -1.99 -23.55 -0.87
C LEU A 268 -2.72 -24.80 -1.38
N THR A 269 -3.11 -25.70 -0.47
CA THR A 269 -3.92 -26.87 -0.85
C THR A 269 -5.37 -26.47 -1.14
N ALA A 270 -6.05 -27.22 -1.98
CA ALA A 270 -7.48 -27.01 -2.26
C ALA A 270 -8.34 -27.06 -0.98
N ARG A 271 -7.97 -27.94 -0.03
CA ARG A 271 -8.68 -28.06 1.25
C ARG A 271 -8.53 -26.83 2.13
N GLU A 272 -7.31 -26.27 2.21
CA GLU A 272 -7.05 -25.05 2.98
C GLU A 272 -7.85 -23.88 2.44
N TYR A 273 -7.80 -23.66 1.11
CA TYR A 273 -8.52 -22.58 0.48
C TYR A 273 -10.03 -22.71 0.62
N ARG A 274 -10.57 -23.91 0.28
CA ARG A 274 -12.00 -24.16 0.37
C ARG A 274 -12.54 -23.92 1.76
N ARG A 275 -11.82 -24.35 2.82
CA ARG A 275 -12.23 -24.10 4.21
C ARG A 275 -12.42 -22.61 4.51
N VAL A 276 -11.56 -21.75 4.00
CA VAL A 276 -11.67 -20.29 4.20
C VAL A 276 -12.80 -19.70 3.35
N ALA A 277 -12.92 -20.13 2.08
CA ALA A 277 -13.96 -19.66 1.18
C ALA A 277 -15.37 -20.07 1.66
N ASP A 278 -15.55 -21.34 2.08
CA ASP A 278 -16.82 -21.84 2.63
C ASP A 278 -17.21 -21.08 3.90
N TYR A 279 -16.22 -20.75 4.75
CA TYR A 279 -16.47 -19.96 5.94
C TYR A 279 -16.88 -18.52 5.62
N ALA A 280 -16.23 -17.87 4.65
CA ALA A 280 -16.62 -16.53 4.21
C ALA A 280 -18.07 -16.53 3.65
N LEU A 281 -18.44 -17.55 2.88
CA LEU A 281 -19.81 -17.70 2.38
C LEU A 281 -20.81 -17.90 3.54
N ALA A 282 -20.47 -18.75 4.53
CA ALA A 282 -21.32 -18.98 5.70
C ALA A 282 -21.52 -17.71 6.55
N LEU A 283 -20.52 -16.82 6.62
CA LEU A 283 -20.63 -15.50 7.25
C LEU A 283 -21.44 -14.49 6.41
N GLY A 284 -21.81 -14.84 5.16
CA GLY A 284 -22.62 -13.99 4.29
C GLY A 284 -21.88 -12.83 3.66
N PHE A 285 -20.59 -13.01 3.33
CA PHE A 285 -19.87 -12.01 2.52
C PHE A 285 -20.38 -11.99 1.08
N VAL A 286 -20.96 -10.85 0.66
CA VAL A 286 -21.45 -10.60 -0.71
C VAL A 286 -21.24 -9.11 -1.02
N PRO A 287 -20.48 -8.75 -2.10
CA PRO A 287 -19.76 -9.62 -3.04
C PRO A 287 -18.53 -10.33 -2.45
N LEU A 288 -18.33 -11.57 -2.85
CA LEU A 288 -17.14 -12.36 -2.52
C LEU A 288 -16.42 -12.75 -3.82
N TYR A 289 -15.21 -12.23 -4.01
CA TYR A 289 -14.33 -12.61 -5.11
C TYR A 289 -13.41 -13.73 -4.65
N THR A 290 -13.41 -14.82 -5.41
CA THR A 290 -12.55 -15.99 -5.15
C THR A 290 -11.67 -16.26 -6.36
N GLN A 291 -10.55 -16.95 -6.14
CA GLN A 291 -9.62 -17.30 -7.19
C GLN A 291 -9.58 -18.81 -7.41
N ASP A 292 -9.51 -19.23 -8.66
CA ASP A 292 -9.33 -20.61 -9.06
C ASP A 292 -7.87 -21.08 -8.89
N LYS A 293 -7.63 -22.37 -9.12
CA LYS A 293 -6.29 -22.96 -8.99
C LYS A 293 -5.30 -22.38 -10.02
N GLU A 294 -5.79 -21.97 -11.14
CA GLU A 294 -5.05 -21.37 -12.26
C GLU A 294 -4.45 -20.01 -11.91
N SER A 295 -4.95 -19.35 -10.86
CA SER A 295 -4.38 -18.10 -10.31
C SER A 295 -3.03 -18.29 -9.62
N VAL A 296 -2.62 -19.55 -9.36
CA VAL A 296 -1.32 -19.87 -8.76
C VAL A 296 -0.26 -19.93 -9.85
N GLY A 297 0.80 -19.14 -9.69
CA GLY A 297 1.91 -19.11 -10.64
C GLY A 297 2.47 -17.70 -10.84
N LYS A 298 3.45 -17.60 -11.73
CA LYS A 298 4.15 -16.34 -12.00
C LYS A 298 3.47 -15.46 -13.04
N ALA A 299 2.42 -15.92 -13.70
CA ALA A 299 1.74 -15.20 -14.79
C ALA A 299 1.11 -13.86 -14.37
N TYR A 300 0.79 -13.71 -13.07
CA TYR A 300 0.21 -12.49 -12.50
C TYR A 300 1.24 -11.59 -11.81
N ILE A 301 2.51 -11.99 -11.83
CA ILE A 301 3.61 -11.20 -11.26
C ILE A 301 4.22 -10.42 -12.42
N PRO A 302 4.37 -9.08 -12.28
CA PRO A 302 5.00 -8.29 -13.32
C PRO A 302 6.42 -8.77 -13.61
N ASP A 303 6.81 -8.75 -14.89
CA ASP A 303 8.23 -8.90 -15.24
C ASP A 303 8.98 -7.64 -14.80
N TRP A 304 10.00 -7.86 -14.00
CA TRP A 304 10.83 -6.77 -13.47
C TRP A 304 12.07 -6.61 -14.34
N ASP A 305 11.89 -5.99 -15.51
CA ASP A 305 12.97 -5.62 -16.42
C ASP A 305 13.60 -4.31 -15.96
N PHE A 306 14.66 -4.42 -15.17
CA PHE A 306 15.40 -3.26 -14.64
C PHE A 306 16.75 -3.12 -15.31
#